data_6c590403bd7667122c55f43d9ef5d6ef
#
_entry.id   6c590403bd7667122c55f43d9ef5d6ef
#
_cell.length_a   1.000
_cell.length_b   1.000
_cell.length_c   1.000
_cell.angle_alpha   90.00
_cell.angle_beta   90.00
_cell.angle_gamma   90.00
#
_symmetry.space_group_name_H-M   'P 1'
#
loop_
_entity.id
_entity.type
_entity.pdbx_description
1 polymer ?
#
loop_
_entity_poly.entity_id
_entity_poly.type
_entity_poly.pdbx_seq_one_letter_code
_entity_poly.pdbx_strand_id
1 'polypeptide(L)'
;MERQAGRIILLWGWRRALVAFLAGALAVLAQAPYDFFAVCFVSFPLLVWLLDGATGEASDGFLRRLLPAFAIGWWFGFGYFLAGLWWVGSALLVEADSFAWALPFAVVGIPLALAFFYGFAAVVARLLWSNDIGRIAALAFGFALAEWLRGFLFTGFPWNAVGYAAMPVPLLMQSVSVTGMIGMNALAVFVFALPALLAARRHLRLGVALLVVLVVAHAGFGYIRLAAPEKPAARSLDVRIVQPAVDLTEKWDASVRDRIFATMMGLSAKAPEPGHDRPQLILWPETSVPFLFTERPDALPAIGEMLGDGQMLVAGVVREEGGSATGSRYYNSVVAIDERGEIVDAVDKVHLVPFGEYLPFADLLGRFGLEQLVAGPMTFAAGNERHPITLPGGIRALPFICYEVIFPDLVAVDATSAELIVNVTNDAWFGDTPGPYQHFRQAQIRAVENGVPLLRAANNGISAVVDPQGRIVDALAIDARGAIDVRVPISNQAIVSSGQRRINGMLIMFLLAVAACILNVRQRLRAN
;
A
#
# COMPACT_ATOMS: atom_id res chain seq x y z
N MET A 1 -7.57 -35.24 -6.45
CA MET A 1 -7.82 -33.86 -6.90
C MET A 1 -9.03 -33.75 -7.82
N GLU A 2 -9.19 -34.57 -8.89
CA GLU A 2 -10.36 -34.51 -9.79
C GLU A 2 -11.71 -34.65 -9.04
N ARG A 3 -11.84 -35.64 -8.14
CA ARG A 3 -13.07 -35.81 -7.34
C ARG A 3 -13.37 -34.61 -6.43
N GLN A 4 -12.35 -33.97 -5.88
CA GLN A 4 -12.53 -32.82 -5.01
C GLN A 4 -12.93 -31.58 -5.82
N ALA A 5 -12.24 -31.32 -6.95
CA ALA A 5 -12.62 -30.25 -7.86
C ALA A 5 -14.05 -30.43 -8.38
N GLY A 6 -14.43 -31.65 -8.80
CA GLY A 6 -15.79 -31.95 -9.21
C GLY A 6 -16.84 -31.64 -8.14
N ARG A 7 -16.55 -31.93 -6.86
CA ARG A 7 -17.44 -31.55 -5.75
C ARG A 7 -17.56 -30.04 -5.59
N ILE A 8 -16.47 -29.29 -5.77
CA ILE A 8 -16.45 -27.83 -5.66
C ILE A 8 -17.20 -27.19 -6.82
N ILE A 9 -16.97 -27.66 -8.04
CA ILE A 9 -17.66 -27.18 -9.25
C ILE A 9 -19.20 -27.34 -9.12
N LEU A 10 -19.63 -28.42 -8.49
CA LEU A 10 -21.07 -28.72 -8.30
C LEU A 10 -21.70 -28.03 -7.09
N LEU A 11 -20.96 -27.23 -6.32
CA LEU A 11 -21.54 -26.45 -5.23
C LEU A 11 -22.52 -25.39 -5.76
N TRP A 12 -23.59 -25.18 -5.02
CA TRP A 12 -24.60 -24.16 -5.32
C TRP A 12 -25.13 -23.46 -4.08
N GLY A 13 -25.82 -22.34 -4.28
CA GLY A 13 -26.43 -21.56 -3.21
C GLY A 13 -25.41 -21.08 -2.17
N TRP A 14 -25.81 -21.08 -0.89
CA TRP A 14 -25.01 -20.57 0.21
C TRP A 14 -23.68 -21.33 0.42
N ARG A 15 -23.64 -22.64 0.10
CA ARG A 15 -22.41 -23.44 0.22
C ARG A 15 -21.32 -22.96 -0.73
N ARG A 16 -21.71 -22.58 -1.96
CA ARG A 16 -20.80 -21.97 -2.94
C ARG A 16 -20.28 -20.62 -2.44
N ALA A 17 -21.19 -19.78 -1.93
CA ALA A 17 -20.85 -18.48 -1.35
C ALA A 17 -19.87 -18.59 -0.17
N LEU A 18 -20.14 -19.53 0.74
CA LEU A 18 -19.28 -19.79 1.91
C LEU A 18 -17.88 -20.23 1.49
N VAL A 19 -17.76 -21.16 0.54
CA VAL A 19 -16.44 -21.61 0.06
C VAL A 19 -15.68 -20.48 -0.64
N ALA A 20 -16.37 -19.63 -1.42
CA ALA A 20 -15.76 -18.46 -2.03
C ALA A 20 -15.26 -17.47 -0.97
N PHE A 21 -16.10 -17.17 0.03
CA PHE A 21 -15.74 -16.30 1.15
C PHE A 21 -14.52 -16.82 1.91
N LEU A 22 -14.53 -18.10 2.30
CA LEU A 22 -13.42 -18.72 3.03
C LEU A 22 -12.13 -18.77 2.20
N ALA A 23 -12.24 -19.01 0.88
CA ALA A 23 -11.09 -18.96 -0.02
C ALA A 23 -10.50 -17.55 -0.09
N GLY A 24 -11.33 -16.51 -0.15
CA GLY A 24 -10.88 -15.12 -0.08
C GLY A 24 -10.21 -14.79 1.25
N ALA A 25 -10.84 -15.12 2.37
CA ALA A 25 -10.29 -14.91 3.71
C ALA A 25 -8.95 -15.64 3.91
N LEU A 26 -8.81 -16.87 3.41
CA LEU A 26 -7.59 -17.65 3.46
C LEU A 26 -6.43 -16.94 2.73
N ALA A 27 -6.69 -16.29 1.59
CA ALA A 27 -5.67 -15.62 0.81
C ALA A 27 -5.00 -14.46 1.56
N VAL A 28 -5.66 -13.90 2.59
CA VAL A 28 -5.11 -12.81 3.41
C VAL A 28 -3.88 -13.25 4.21
N LEU A 29 -3.77 -14.54 4.55
CA LEU A 29 -2.58 -15.06 5.23
C LEU A 29 -1.30 -14.92 4.39
N ALA A 30 -1.42 -14.62 3.10
CA ALA A 30 -0.29 -14.29 2.24
C ALA A 30 0.17 -12.81 2.35
N GLN A 31 -0.61 -11.97 3.04
CA GLN A 31 -0.26 -10.56 3.28
C GLN A 31 0.52 -10.41 4.58
N ALA A 32 1.24 -9.27 4.72
CA ALA A 32 1.91 -8.94 5.96
C ALA A 32 0.90 -8.85 7.14
N PRO A 33 1.29 -9.22 8.35
CA PRO A 33 2.60 -9.75 8.77
C PRO A 33 2.77 -11.26 8.60
N TYR A 34 1.77 -11.96 8.09
CA TYR A 34 1.74 -13.44 8.07
C TYR A 34 2.66 -14.02 6.99
N ASP A 35 2.69 -13.41 5.80
CA ASP A 35 3.57 -13.74 4.66
C ASP A 35 3.51 -15.21 4.17
N PHE A 36 2.42 -15.92 4.51
CA PHE A 36 2.25 -17.32 4.14
C PHE A 36 1.66 -17.45 2.73
N PHE A 37 2.43 -17.05 1.72
CA PHE A 37 2.01 -17.02 0.32
C PHE A 37 1.55 -18.36 -0.25
N ALA A 38 1.96 -19.49 0.35
CA ALA A 38 1.56 -20.83 -0.09
C ALA A 38 0.04 -21.06 -0.08
N VAL A 39 -0.70 -20.35 0.78
CA VAL A 39 -2.17 -20.44 0.84
C VAL A 39 -2.84 -20.00 -0.46
N CYS A 40 -2.19 -19.09 -1.22
CA CYS A 40 -2.73 -18.63 -2.50
C CYS A 40 -2.78 -19.75 -3.55
N PHE A 41 -1.90 -20.76 -3.46
CA PHE A 41 -1.95 -21.97 -4.31
C PHE A 41 -3.11 -22.92 -3.94
N VAL A 42 -3.88 -22.61 -2.92
CA VAL A 42 -5.14 -23.27 -2.57
C VAL A 42 -6.32 -22.34 -2.87
N SER A 43 -6.25 -21.09 -2.44
CA SER A 43 -7.30 -20.09 -2.55
C SER A 43 -7.70 -19.83 -4.02
N PHE A 44 -6.73 -19.53 -4.89
CA PHE A 44 -7.02 -19.22 -6.30
C PHE A 44 -7.48 -20.43 -7.13
N PRO A 45 -6.94 -21.65 -6.98
CA PRO A 45 -7.55 -22.86 -7.57
C PRO A 45 -8.98 -23.10 -7.14
N LEU A 46 -9.34 -22.87 -5.86
CA LEU A 46 -10.72 -22.94 -5.40
C LEU A 46 -11.61 -21.94 -6.15
N LEU A 47 -11.15 -20.69 -6.29
CA LEU A 47 -11.85 -19.67 -7.05
C LEU A 47 -12.07 -20.09 -8.52
N VAL A 48 -11.04 -20.64 -9.18
CA VAL A 48 -11.17 -21.17 -10.57
C VAL A 48 -12.23 -22.25 -10.65
N TRP A 49 -12.21 -23.24 -9.76
CA TRP A 49 -13.20 -24.34 -9.77
C TRP A 49 -14.61 -23.86 -9.45
N LEU A 50 -14.78 -22.89 -8.56
CA LEU A 50 -16.09 -22.28 -8.30
C LEU A 50 -16.61 -21.53 -9.54
N LEU A 51 -15.74 -20.84 -10.27
CA LEU A 51 -16.08 -20.15 -11.51
C LEU A 51 -16.36 -21.12 -12.67
N ASP A 52 -15.73 -22.30 -12.71
CA ASP A 52 -16.07 -23.35 -13.66
C ASP A 52 -17.54 -23.80 -13.49
N GLY A 53 -18.05 -23.84 -12.26
CA GLY A 53 -19.44 -24.13 -11.95
C GLY A 53 -20.42 -22.94 -12.06
N ALA A 54 -19.93 -21.75 -12.35
CA ALA A 54 -20.73 -20.52 -12.41
C ALA A 54 -21.40 -20.34 -13.80
N THR A 55 -22.26 -21.27 -14.18
CA THR A 55 -23.03 -21.18 -15.42
C THR A 55 -24.44 -20.67 -15.12
N GLY A 56 -24.89 -19.62 -15.82
CA GLY A 56 -26.30 -19.24 -15.87
C GLY A 56 -27.09 -20.16 -16.80
N GLU A 57 -28.41 -20.12 -16.71
CA GLU A 57 -29.28 -20.91 -17.60
C GLU A 57 -29.20 -20.41 -19.04
N ALA A 58 -29.33 -21.33 -20.00
CA ALA A 58 -29.26 -20.98 -21.43
C ALA A 58 -30.40 -20.05 -21.87
N SER A 59 -31.54 -20.09 -21.16
CA SER A 59 -32.71 -19.24 -21.35
C SER A 59 -32.53 -17.82 -20.80
N ASP A 60 -31.56 -17.59 -19.91
CA ASP A 60 -31.35 -16.29 -19.28
C ASP A 60 -30.80 -15.26 -20.26
N GLY A 61 -31.17 -13.99 -20.06
CA GLY A 61 -30.56 -12.87 -20.72
C GLY A 61 -29.07 -12.72 -20.38
N PHE A 62 -28.31 -12.06 -21.26
CA PHE A 62 -26.85 -11.91 -21.15
C PHE A 62 -26.34 -11.53 -19.76
N LEU A 63 -26.93 -10.51 -19.14
CA LEU A 63 -26.54 -10.04 -17.81
C LEU A 63 -26.79 -11.08 -16.71
N ARG A 64 -27.96 -11.77 -16.77
CA ARG A 64 -28.29 -12.82 -15.78
C ARG A 64 -27.32 -13.99 -15.81
N ARG A 65 -26.79 -14.32 -17.00
CA ARG A 65 -25.76 -15.37 -17.13
C ARG A 65 -24.45 -15.04 -16.46
N LEU A 66 -24.15 -13.76 -16.21
CA LEU A 66 -22.93 -13.31 -15.57
C LEU A 66 -23.06 -13.19 -14.04
N LEU A 67 -24.30 -13.11 -13.50
CA LEU A 67 -24.54 -12.94 -12.07
C LEU A 67 -23.90 -14.05 -11.20
N PRO A 68 -23.90 -15.35 -11.57
CA PRO A 68 -23.24 -16.37 -10.77
C PRO A 68 -21.72 -16.15 -10.64
N ALA A 69 -21.06 -15.70 -11.72
CA ALA A 69 -19.63 -15.36 -11.67
C ALA A 69 -19.38 -14.12 -10.82
N PHE A 70 -20.19 -13.08 -11.00
CA PHE A 70 -20.14 -11.90 -10.14
C PHE A 70 -20.27 -12.26 -8.66
N ALA A 71 -21.29 -13.05 -8.30
CA ALA A 71 -21.53 -13.44 -6.91
C ALA A 71 -20.33 -14.20 -6.30
N ILE A 72 -19.70 -15.13 -7.06
CA ILE A 72 -18.50 -15.84 -6.59
C ILE A 72 -17.35 -14.88 -6.36
N GLY A 73 -17.05 -14.00 -7.32
CA GLY A 73 -15.99 -13.01 -7.19
C GLY A 73 -16.26 -12.06 -6.03
N TRP A 74 -17.51 -11.63 -5.86
CA TRP A 74 -17.93 -10.75 -4.77
C TRP A 74 -17.78 -11.41 -3.40
N TRP A 75 -18.23 -12.67 -3.23
CA TRP A 75 -18.03 -13.40 -1.97
C TRP A 75 -16.56 -13.67 -1.66
N PHE A 76 -15.76 -13.99 -2.69
CA PHE A 76 -14.33 -14.12 -2.53
C PHE A 76 -13.70 -12.78 -2.10
N GLY A 77 -14.05 -11.68 -2.78
CA GLY A 77 -13.60 -10.35 -2.43
C GLY A 77 -14.03 -9.92 -1.03
N PHE A 78 -15.28 -10.21 -0.66
CA PHE A 78 -15.78 -9.89 0.68
C PHE A 78 -14.99 -10.63 1.77
N GLY A 79 -14.72 -11.93 1.60
CA GLY A 79 -13.87 -12.67 2.52
C GLY A 79 -12.44 -12.10 2.60
N TYR A 80 -11.86 -11.77 1.44
CA TYR A 80 -10.53 -11.19 1.35
C TYR A 80 -10.43 -9.83 2.06
N PHE A 81 -11.31 -8.91 1.74
CA PHE A 81 -11.25 -7.57 2.32
C PHE A 81 -11.69 -7.55 3.78
N LEU A 82 -12.69 -8.34 4.17
CA LEU A 82 -13.12 -8.42 5.58
C LEU A 82 -11.97 -8.94 6.47
N ALA A 83 -11.34 -10.05 6.08
CA ALA A 83 -10.22 -10.61 6.84
C ALA A 83 -8.97 -9.73 6.81
N GLY A 84 -8.76 -8.97 5.72
CA GLY A 84 -7.57 -8.14 5.51
C GLY A 84 -7.67 -6.72 6.05
N LEU A 85 -8.87 -6.19 6.29
CA LEU A 85 -9.11 -4.77 6.59
C LEU A 85 -9.95 -4.53 7.84
N TRP A 86 -10.24 -5.56 8.65
CA TRP A 86 -11.05 -5.39 9.87
C TRP A 86 -10.48 -4.31 10.81
N TRP A 87 -9.16 -4.13 10.78
CA TRP A 87 -8.42 -3.16 11.58
C TRP A 87 -8.78 -1.69 11.27
N VAL A 88 -9.41 -1.40 10.12
CA VAL A 88 -9.86 -0.03 9.79
C VAL A 88 -10.84 0.49 10.84
N GLY A 89 -11.54 -0.39 11.53
CA GLY A 89 -12.39 -0.03 12.66
C GLY A 89 -11.64 0.57 13.84
N SER A 90 -10.34 0.31 14.01
CA SER A 90 -9.54 0.86 15.12
C SER A 90 -9.53 2.38 15.14
N ALA A 91 -9.55 3.03 13.98
CA ALA A 91 -9.61 4.48 13.88
C ALA A 91 -10.86 5.09 14.54
N LEU A 92 -11.98 4.37 14.55
CA LEU A 92 -13.23 4.82 15.18
C LEU A 92 -13.24 4.61 16.70
N LEU A 93 -12.32 3.80 17.22
CA LEU A 93 -12.20 3.52 18.65
C LEU A 93 -11.33 4.54 19.38
N VAL A 94 -10.62 5.42 18.67
CA VAL A 94 -9.84 6.53 19.27
C VAL A 94 -10.76 7.48 20.04
N GLU A 95 -11.95 7.79 19.49
CA GLU A 95 -13.03 8.50 20.17
C GLU A 95 -14.30 7.64 20.18
N ALA A 96 -14.25 6.52 20.89
CA ALA A 96 -15.29 5.50 20.88
C ALA A 96 -16.68 6.03 21.25
N ASP A 97 -16.77 6.96 22.20
CA ASP A 97 -18.02 7.57 22.63
C ASP A 97 -18.75 8.29 21.48
N SER A 98 -18.00 8.87 20.55
CA SER A 98 -18.54 9.62 19.42
C SER A 98 -18.78 8.74 18.19
N PHE A 99 -17.91 7.79 17.90
CA PHE A 99 -17.83 7.11 16.59
C PHE A 99 -18.00 5.59 16.61
N ALA A 100 -18.09 4.93 17.79
CA ALA A 100 -18.25 3.45 17.84
C ALA A 100 -19.49 2.93 17.09
N TRP A 101 -20.53 3.74 16.92
CA TRP A 101 -21.72 3.38 16.14
C TRP A 101 -21.41 3.12 14.64
N ALA A 102 -20.36 3.76 14.11
CA ALA A 102 -19.93 3.61 12.71
C ALA A 102 -19.07 2.35 12.47
N LEU A 103 -18.66 1.64 13.54
CA LEU A 103 -17.79 0.47 13.47
C LEU A 103 -18.27 -0.62 12.48
N PRO A 104 -19.58 -1.02 12.46
CA PRO A 104 -20.06 -1.99 11.47
C PRO A 104 -19.89 -1.52 10.03
N PHE A 105 -20.02 -0.22 9.77
CA PHE A 105 -19.85 0.35 8.43
C PHE A 105 -18.38 0.35 7.99
N ALA A 106 -17.44 0.63 8.89
CA ALA A 106 -16.03 0.55 8.59
C ALA A 106 -15.58 -0.91 8.40
N VAL A 107 -15.89 -1.79 9.36
CA VAL A 107 -15.41 -3.18 9.37
C VAL A 107 -16.10 -4.05 8.32
N VAL A 108 -17.36 -3.82 8.02
CA VAL A 108 -18.16 -4.64 7.09
C VAL A 108 -18.47 -3.89 5.80
N GLY A 109 -18.87 -2.63 5.89
CA GLY A 109 -19.33 -1.84 4.75
C GLY A 109 -18.21 -1.57 3.73
N ILE A 110 -17.00 -1.22 4.18
CA ILE A 110 -15.85 -1.01 3.29
C ILE A 110 -15.49 -2.32 2.55
N PRO A 111 -15.31 -3.48 3.22
CA PRO A 111 -15.13 -4.76 2.55
C PRO A 111 -16.24 -5.14 1.58
N LEU A 112 -17.51 -4.90 1.92
CA LEU A 112 -18.64 -5.14 1.02
C LEU A 112 -18.53 -4.32 -0.27
N ALA A 113 -18.17 -3.02 -0.15
CA ALA A 113 -17.99 -2.13 -1.29
C ALA A 113 -16.78 -2.55 -2.14
N LEU A 114 -15.63 -2.84 -1.53
CA LEU A 114 -14.43 -3.28 -2.25
C LEU A 114 -14.63 -4.63 -2.95
N ALA A 115 -15.47 -5.51 -2.43
CA ALA A 115 -15.80 -6.80 -3.03
C ALA A 115 -16.41 -6.67 -4.45
N PHE A 116 -17.03 -5.52 -4.78
CA PHE A 116 -17.54 -5.26 -6.14
C PHE A 116 -16.44 -5.29 -7.20
N PHE A 117 -15.22 -4.86 -6.87
CA PHE A 117 -14.08 -4.96 -7.78
C PHE A 117 -13.75 -6.40 -8.13
N TYR A 118 -13.79 -7.33 -7.16
CA TYR A 118 -13.52 -8.74 -7.41
C TYR A 118 -14.71 -9.47 -8.05
N GLY A 119 -15.93 -9.01 -7.77
CA GLY A 119 -17.12 -9.39 -8.54
C GLY A 119 -16.98 -9.01 -10.01
N PHE A 120 -16.55 -7.79 -10.29
CA PHE A 120 -16.24 -7.30 -11.63
C PHE A 120 -15.10 -8.12 -12.29
N ALA A 121 -14.00 -8.39 -11.55
CA ALA A 121 -12.90 -9.22 -12.04
C ALA A 121 -13.38 -10.60 -12.53
N ALA A 122 -14.27 -11.24 -11.75
CA ALA A 122 -14.85 -12.54 -12.08
C ALA A 122 -15.77 -12.46 -13.31
N VAL A 123 -16.52 -11.38 -13.49
CA VAL A 123 -17.33 -11.14 -14.69
C VAL A 123 -16.43 -10.99 -15.92
N VAL A 124 -15.40 -10.16 -15.86
CA VAL A 124 -14.43 -9.98 -16.95
C VAL A 124 -13.77 -11.30 -17.31
N ALA A 125 -13.31 -12.05 -16.31
CA ALA A 125 -12.77 -13.38 -16.51
C ALA A 125 -13.78 -14.31 -17.20
N ARG A 126 -15.05 -14.30 -16.78
CA ARG A 126 -16.09 -15.16 -17.34
C ARG A 126 -16.40 -14.88 -18.81
N LEU A 127 -16.31 -13.64 -19.24
CA LEU A 127 -16.50 -13.25 -20.65
C LEU A 127 -15.44 -13.90 -21.56
N LEU A 128 -14.22 -14.08 -21.05
CA LEU A 128 -13.08 -14.65 -21.75
C LEU A 128 -12.81 -16.13 -21.37
N TRP A 129 -13.74 -16.76 -20.61
CA TRP A 129 -13.52 -18.09 -20.02
C TRP A 129 -13.42 -19.19 -21.08
N SER A 130 -12.44 -20.06 -20.93
CA SER A 130 -12.27 -21.28 -21.72
C SER A 130 -12.05 -22.49 -20.79
N ASN A 131 -12.15 -23.72 -21.33
CA ASN A 131 -12.01 -24.95 -20.53
C ASN A 131 -10.56 -25.40 -20.34
N ASP A 132 -9.60 -24.56 -20.69
CA ASP A 132 -8.17 -24.85 -20.65
C ASP A 132 -7.37 -23.78 -19.88
N ILE A 133 -6.09 -23.61 -20.18
CA ILE A 133 -5.23 -22.61 -19.56
C ILE A 133 -5.72 -21.17 -19.80
N GLY A 134 -6.54 -20.95 -20.82
CA GLY A 134 -7.09 -19.63 -21.12
C GLY A 134 -7.94 -19.05 -19.97
N ARG A 135 -8.61 -19.91 -19.18
CA ARG A 135 -9.35 -19.46 -17.98
C ARG A 135 -8.43 -18.88 -16.91
N ILE A 136 -7.19 -19.38 -16.80
CA ILE A 136 -6.20 -18.85 -15.86
C ILE A 136 -5.74 -17.45 -16.32
N ALA A 137 -5.46 -17.30 -17.63
CA ALA A 137 -5.15 -16.00 -18.21
C ALA A 137 -6.32 -14.99 -18.07
N ALA A 138 -7.56 -15.46 -18.29
CA ALA A 138 -8.76 -14.64 -18.12
C ALA A 138 -8.94 -14.16 -16.67
N LEU A 139 -8.72 -15.04 -15.68
CA LEU A 139 -8.78 -14.68 -14.26
C LEU A 139 -7.70 -13.65 -13.91
N ALA A 140 -6.46 -13.91 -14.33
CA ALA A 140 -5.33 -13.01 -14.08
C ALA A 140 -5.55 -11.62 -14.70
N PHE A 141 -6.07 -11.56 -15.92
CA PHE A 141 -6.45 -10.31 -16.56
C PHE A 141 -7.56 -9.58 -15.80
N GLY A 142 -8.64 -10.30 -15.44
CA GLY A 142 -9.77 -9.72 -14.72
C GLY A 142 -9.36 -9.12 -13.37
N PHE A 143 -8.53 -9.83 -12.61
CA PHE A 143 -8.00 -9.33 -11.34
C PHE A 143 -7.02 -8.17 -11.54
N ALA A 144 -6.08 -8.23 -12.49
CA ALA A 144 -5.16 -7.14 -12.76
C ALA A 144 -5.90 -5.85 -13.16
N LEU A 145 -6.96 -5.97 -13.99
CA LEU A 145 -7.81 -4.86 -14.37
C LEU A 145 -8.56 -4.28 -13.15
N ALA A 146 -9.14 -5.14 -12.32
CA ALA A 146 -9.85 -4.71 -11.12
C ALA A 146 -8.93 -4.03 -10.11
N GLU A 147 -7.73 -4.55 -9.88
CA GLU A 147 -6.73 -3.95 -9.00
C GLU A 147 -6.24 -2.59 -9.54
N TRP A 148 -6.03 -2.48 -10.84
CA TRP A 148 -5.69 -1.21 -11.47
C TRP A 148 -6.81 -0.18 -11.30
N LEU A 149 -8.06 -0.55 -11.57
CA LEU A 149 -9.23 0.33 -11.39
C LEU A 149 -9.40 0.74 -9.91
N ARG A 150 -9.20 -0.18 -8.96
CA ARG A 150 -9.28 0.09 -7.52
C ARG A 150 -8.19 1.07 -7.05
N GLY A 151 -7.12 1.22 -7.81
CA GLY A 151 -6.05 2.18 -7.52
C GLY A 151 -6.46 3.64 -7.69
N PHE A 152 -7.54 3.97 -8.42
CA PHE A 152 -7.94 5.36 -8.67
C PHE A 152 -9.46 5.62 -8.68
N LEU A 153 -10.31 4.61 -8.91
CA LEU A 153 -11.76 4.82 -8.84
C LEU A 153 -12.20 5.08 -7.39
N PHE A 154 -13.15 5.99 -7.22
CA PHE A 154 -13.68 6.38 -5.90
C PHE A 154 -12.58 6.84 -4.94
N THR A 155 -11.66 7.68 -5.43
CA THR A 155 -10.44 8.16 -4.77
C THR A 155 -9.29 7.16 -4.67
N GLY A 156 -9.53 5.90 -4.98
CA GLY A 156 -8.54 4.83 -4.94
C GLY A 156 -8.34 4.24 -3.54
N PHE A 157 -8.18 2.91 -3.49
CA PHE A 157 -7.78 2.20 -2.27
C PHE A 157 -6.99 0.93 -2.64
N PRO A 158 -5.71 1.04 -3.09
CA PRO A 158 -4.90 -0.11 -3.52
C PRO A 158 -4.32 -0.94 -2.36
N TRP A 159 -4.87 -0.84 -1.15
CA TRP A 159 -4.40 -1.58 0.03
C TRP A 159 -4.55 -3.09 -0.18
N ASN A 160 -3.53 -3.87 0.24
CA ASN A 160 -3.50 -5.33 0.10
C ASN A 160 -3.80 -5.81 -1.34
N ALA A 161 -3.22 -5.16 -2.36
CA ALA A 161 -3.29 -5.68 -3.72
C ALA A 161 -2.72 -7.10 -3.79
N VAL A 162 -3.30 -7.97 -4.63
CA VAL A 162 -2.93 -9.41 -4.67
C VAL A 162 -1.45 -9.62 -4.97
N GLY A 163 -0.82 -8.73 -5.73
CA GLY A 163 0.60 -8.79 -6.07
C GLY A 163 1.53 -8.79 -4.85
N TYR A 164 1.13 -8.16 -3.74
CA TYR A 164 1.94 -8.17 -2.52
C TYR A 164 2.13 -9.57 -1.94
N ALA A 165 1.15 -10.47 -2.12
CA ALA A 165 1.24 -11.87 -1.71
C ALA A 165 2.40 -12.64 -2.39
N ALA A 166 2.86 -12.19 -3.55
CA ALA A 166 4.02 -12.77 -4.24
C ALA A 166 5.36 -12.16 -3.80
N MET A 167 5.35 -11.17 -2.88
CA MET A 167 6.51 -10.37 -2.52
C MET A 167 6.76 -10.33 -0.99
N PRO A 168 6.78 -11.48 -0.28
CA PRO A 168 6.90 -11.51 1.18
C PRO A 168 8.28 -11.13 1.72
N VAL A 169 9.32 -11.28 0.91
CA VAL A 169 10.74 -11.06 1.30
C VAL A 169 11.51 -10.34 0.19
N PRO A 170 12.60 -9.64 0.50
CA PRO A 170 13.39 -8.88 -0.49
C PRO A 170 13.75 -9.67 -1.74
N LEU A 171 14.05 -10.97 -1.62
CA LEU A 171 14.33 -11.84 -2.76
C LEU A 171 13.18 -11.85 -3.80
N LEU A 172 11.96 -11.87 -3.33
CA LEU A 172 10.76 -11.94 -4.18
C LEU A 172 10.16 -10.56 -4.50
N MET A 173 10.67 -9.47 -3.94
CA MET A 173 10.23 -8.11 -4.27
C MET A 173 10.83 -7.60 -5.59
N GLN A 174 11.97 -8.15 -6.03
CA GLN A 174 12.78 -7.54 -7.08
C GLN A 174 12.07 -7.37 -8.43
N SER A 175 11.17 -8.27 -8.80
CA SER A 175 10.46 -8.22 -10.09
C SER A 175 9.57 -6.97 -10.25
N VAL A 176 9.11 -6.36 -9.14
CA VAL A 176 8.28 -5.15 -9.20
C VAL A 176 9.02 -3.97 -9.82
N SER A 177 10.36 -3.94 -9.72
CA SER A 177 11.20 -2.90 -10.33
C SER A 177 11.13 -2.87 -11.86
N VAL A 178 10.67 -3.95 -12.49
CA VAL A 178 10.51 -4.07 -13.95
C VAL A 178 9.04 -4.11 -14.36
N THR A 179 8.22 -4.83 -13.60
CA THR A 179 6.82 -5.09 -13.95
C THR A 179 5.84 -4.07 -13.37
N GLY A 180 6.26 -3.32 -12.35
CA GLY A 180 5.38 -2.50 -11.52
C GLY A 180 4.30 -3.31 -10.81
N MET A 181 3.49 -2.68 -9.99
CA MET A 181 2.40 -3.35 -9.26
C MET A 181 1.33 -3.93 -10.19
N ILE A 182 1.04 -3.26 -11.33
CA ILE A 182 0.06 -3.76 -12.31
C ILE A 182 0.49 -5.14 -12.83
N GLY A 183 1.75 -5.27 -13.25
CA GLY A 183 2.30 -6.53 -13.73
C GLY A 183 2.40 -7.58 -12.62
N MET A 184 2.77 -7.19 -11.40
CA MET A 184 2.83 -8.13 -10.26
C MET A 184 1.45 -8.66 -9.89
N ASN A 185 0.40 -7.84 -9.89
CA ASN A 185 -0.98 -8.30 -9.67
C ASN A 185 -1.38 -9.36 -10.72
N ALA A 186 -1.09 -9.10 -11.99
CA ALA A 186 -1.39 -10.02 -13.08
C ALA A 186 -0.63 -11.36 -12.95
N LEU A 187 0.68 -11.30 -12.74
CA LEU A 187 1.55 -12.48 -12.63
C LEU A 187 1.25 -13.29 -11.38
N ALA A 188 1.00 -12.64 -10.24
CA ALA A 188 0.66 -13.34 -9.00
C ALA A 188 -0.61 -14.17 -9.16
N VAL A 189 -1.70 -13.59 -9.65
CA VAL A 189 -2.96 -14.33 -9.87
C VAL A 189 -2.76 -15.45 -10.90
N PHE A 190 -2.03 -15.18 -11.99
CA PHE A 190 -1.74 -16.20 -12.98
C PHE A 190 -1.02 -17.41 -12.39
N VAL A 191 0.07 -17.17 -11.64
CA VAL A 191 0.89 -18.22 -11.02
C VAL A 191 0.11 -18.97 -9.95
N PHE A 192 -0.57 -18.27 -9.05
CA PHE A 192 -1.35 -18.87 -7.95
C PHE A 192 -2.52 -19.72 -8.46
N ALA A 193 -3.10 -19.38 -9.61
CA ALA A 193 -4.23 -20.11 -10.18
C ALA A 193 -3.82 -21.34 -11.03
N LEU A 194 -2.56 -21.45 -11.47
CA LEU A 194 -2.09 -22.57 -12.31
C LEU A 194 -2.37 -23.97 -11.74
N PRO A 195 -2.29 -24.22 -10.40
CA PRO A 195 -2.59 -25.54 -9.85
C PRO A 195 -4.04 -26.00 -10.07
N ALA A 196 -4.97 -25.11 -10.46
CA ALA A 196 -6.32 -25.52 -10.84
C ALA A 196 -6.33 -26.50 -12.03
N LEU A 197 -5.32 -26.46 -12.90
CA LEU A 197 -5.16 -27.35 -14.03
C LEU A 197 -4.86 -28.81 -13.64
N LEU A 198 -4.38 -29.06 -12.41
CA LEU A 198 -4.13 -30.41 -11.88
C LEU A 198 -5.40 -31.27 -11.83
N ALA A 199 -6.57 -30.64 -11.68
CA ALA A 199 -7.86 -31.34 -11.62
C ALA A 199 -8.38 -31.75 -13.01
N ALA A 200 -8.08 -30.97 -14.05
CA ALA A 200 -8.62 -31.20 -15.39
C ALA A 200 -7.73 -32.07 -16.28
N ARG A 201 -6.49 -32.35 -15.86
CA ARG A 201 -5.42 -33.04 -16.63
C ARG A 201 -5.13 -32.45 -18.02
N ARG A 202 -5.90 -31.49 -18.48
CA ARG A 202 -5.70 -30.78 -19.73
C ARG A 202 -4.59 -29.74 -19.56
N HIS A 203 -3.65 -29.71 -20.50
CA HIS A 203 -2.50 -28.79 -20.48
C HIS A 203 -1.67 -28.84 -19.20
N LEU A 204 -1.75 -29.91 -18.40
CA LEU A 204 -1.04 -30.07 -17.14
C LEU A 204 0.47 -29.85 -17.30
N ARG A 205 1.09 -30.46 -18.32
CA ARG A 205 2.54 -30.29 -18.58
C ARG A 205 2.90 -28.85 -18.86
N LEU A 206 2.08 -28.13 -19.62
CA LEU A 206 2.28 -26.72 -19.91
C LEU A 206 2.07 -25.87 -18.63
N GLY A 207 1.02 -26.15 -17.84
CA GLY A 207 0.76 -25.44 -16.59
C GLY A 207 1.89 -25.61 -15.58
N VAL A 208 2.40 -26.83 -15.39
CA VAL A 208 3.53 -27.11 -14.51
C VAL A 208 4.80 -26.43 -15.03
N ALA A 209 5.07 -26.51 -16.35
CA ALA A 209 6.23 -25.84 -16.94
C ALA A 209 6.18 -24.32 -16.75
N LEU A 210 5.03 -23.68 -16.98
CA LEU A 210 4.85 -22.24 -16.74
C LEU A 210 5.01 -21.89 -15.27
N LEU A 211 4.43 -22.68 -14.36
CA LEU A 211 4.59 -22.46 -12.92
C LEU A 211 6.08 -22.48 -12.54
N VAL A 212 6.80 -23.52 -12.94
CA VAL A 212 8.23 -23.67 -12.62
C VAL A 212 9.03 -22.54 -13.26
N VAL A 213 8.83 -22.26 -14.54
CA VAL A 213 9.58 -21.20 -15.25
C VAL A 213 9.33 -19.82 -14.61
N LEU A 214 8.08 -19.46 -14.31
CA LEU A 214 7.77 -18.15 -13.73
C LEU A 214 8.28 -18.03 -12.30
N VAL A 215 8.15 -19.06 -11.46
CA VAL A 215 8.68 -19.05 -10.10
C VAL A 215 10.21 -18.98 -10.10
N VAL A 216 10.87 -19.78 -10.95
CA VAL A 216 12.33 -19.75 -11.09
C VAL A 216 12.81 -18.41 -11.65
N ALA A 217 12.12 -17.84 -12.63
CA ALA A 217 12.45 -16.54 -13.18
C ALA A 217 12.29 -15.44 -12.13
N HIS A 218 11.20 -15.46 -11.34
CA HIS A 218 10.94 -14.50 -10.28
C HIS A 218 12.00 -14.56 -9.17
N ALA A 219 12.26 -15.75 -8.61
CA ALA A 219 13.26 -15.95 -7.59
C ALA A 219 14.71 -15.78 -8.13
N GLY A 220 14.98 -16.28 -9.32
CA GLY A 220 16.29 -16.16 -9.97
C GLY A 220 16.65 -14.72 -10.31
N PHE A 221 15.71 -13.92 -10.80
CA PHE A 221 15.90 -12.50 -11.02
C PHE A 221 16.23 -11.79 -9.71
N GLY A 222 15.48 -12.09 -8.64
CA GLY A 222 15.75 -11.54 -7.32
C GLY A 222 17.12 -11.93 -6.81
N TYR A 223 17.50 -13.20 -6.94
CA TYR A 223 18.82 -13.67 -6.53
C TYR A 223 19.95 -12.95 -7.28
N ILE A 224 19.87 -12.86 -8.60
CA ILE A 224 20.88 -12.17 -9.43
C ILE A 224 21.00 -10.70 -8.99
N ARG A 225 19.88 -10.04 -8.74
CA ARG A 225 19.88 -8.64 -8.33
C ARG A 225 20.47 -8.42 -6.94
N LEU A 226 20.13 -9.28 -5.97
CA LEU A 226 20.64 -9.19 -4.60
C LEU A 226 22.10 -9.64 -4.46
N ALA A 227 22.57 -10.52 -5.35
CA ALA A 227 23.94 -10.99 -5.39
C ALA A 227 24.87 -10.05 -6.19
N ALA A 228 24.31 -9.12 -6.97
CA ALA A 228 25.10 -8.16 -7.72
C ALA A 228 25.89 -7.25 -6.75
N PRO A 229 27.16 -6.96 -7.04
CA PRO A 229 27.93 -6.02 -6.24
C PRO A 229 27.22 -4.66 -6.15
N GLU A 230 27.13 -4.11 -4.96
CA GLU A 230 26.57 -2.79 -4.77
C GLU A 230 27.47 -1.76 -5.50
N LYS A 231 26.84 -0.93 -6.31
CA LYS A 231 27.57 0.19 -6.93
C LYS A 231 27.99 1.13 -5.82
N PRO A 232 29.28 1.55 -5.78
CA PRO A 232 29.72 2.52 -4.80
C PRO A 232 28.82 3.76 -4.87
N ALA A 233 28.25 4.14 -3.74
CA ALA A 233 27.50 5.38 -3.66
C ALA A 233 28.46 6.56 -3.70
N ALA A 234 28.19 7.53 -4.59
CA ALA A 234 29.01 8.75 -4.69
C ALA A 234 28.82 9.66 -3.47
N ARG A 235 27.69 9.55 -2.79
CA ARG A 235 27.27 10.34 -1.62
C ARG A 235 26.61 9.47 -0.60
N SER A 236 26.66 9.87 0.66
CA SER A 236 25.87 9.28 1.74
C SER A 236 25.24 10.39 2.58
N LEU A 237 24.20 10.08 3.28
CA LEU A 237 23.50 10.97 4.20
C LEU A 237 23.43 10.28 5.57
N ASP A 238 23.93 10.93 6.61
CA ASP A 238 23.78 10.46 7.99
C ASP A 238 22.44 10.96 8.51
N VAL A 239 21.56 10.03 8.86
CA VAL A 239 20.14 10.29 9.16
C VAL A 239 19.80 9.81 10.56
N ARG A 240 19.08 10.64 11.32
CA ARG A 240 18.38 10.24 12.55
C ARG A 240 16.89 10.18 12.29
N ILE A 241 16.27 9.04 12.54
CA ILE A 241 14.80 8.88 12.51
C ILE A 241 14.29 8.83 13.94
N VAL A 242 13.34 9.70 14.27
CA VAL A 242 12.77 9.83 15.62
C VAL A 242 11.39 9.20 15.67
N GLN A 243 11.18 8.31 16.64
CA GLN A 243 9.88 7.69 16.95
C GLN A 243 9.48 8.01 18.38
N PRO A 244 8.52 8.93 18.61
CA PRO A 244 8.17 9.37 19.96
C PRO A 244 7.18 8.44 20.67
N ALA A 245 6.46 7.59 19.96
CA ALA A 245 5.41 6.71 20.46
C ALA A 245 4.37 7.48 21.32
N VAL A 246 3.78 8.51 20.72
CA VAL A 246 2.72 9.33 21.35
C VAL A 246 1.37 8.66 21.10
N ASP A 247 0.59 8.47 22.17
CA ASP A 247 -0.79 7.98 22.08
C ASP A 247 -1.69 9.02 21.40
N LEU A 248 -2.57 8.58 20.50
CA LEU A 248 -3.49 9.45 19.79
C LEU A 248 -4.51 10.13 20.73
N THR A 249 -4.93 9.45 21.77
CA THR A 249 -5.91 9.96 22.74
C THR A 249 -5.35 11.14 23.54
N GLU A 250 -4.03 11.15 23.78
CA GLU A 250 -3.35 12.23 24.47
C GLU A 250 -2.86 13.34 23.53
N LYS A 251 -2.65 13.04 22.26
CA LYS A 251 -1.90 13.90 21.33
C LYS A 251 -2.41 15.34 21.24
N TRP A 252 -3.72 15.53 21.29
CA TRP A 252 -4.36 16.85 21.15
C TRP A 252 -4.71 17.51 22.47
N ASP A 253 -4.39 16.87 23.61
CA ASP A 253 -4.57 17.49 24.92
C ASP A 253 -3.54 18.61 25.12
N ALA A 254 -4.04 19.81 25.40
CA ALA A 254 -3.21 20.99 25.62
C ALA A 254 -2.21 20.81 26.78
N SER A 255 -2.54 20.00 27.79
CA SER A 255 -1.70 19.75 28.98
C SER A 255 -0.43 18.95 28.67
N VAL A 256 -0.38 18.22 27.54
CA VAL A 256 0.77 17.37 27.17
C VAL A 256 1.61 17.92 26.01
N ARG A 257 1.18 19.02 25.40
CA ARG A 257 1.85 19.61 24.21
C ARG A 257 3.35 19.85 24.46
N ASP A 258 3.69 20.44 25.59
CA ASP A 258 5.08 20.73 25.95
C ASP A 258 5.89 19.46 26.19
N ARG A 259 5.28 18.42 26.79
CA ARG A 259 5.91 17.11 27.01
C ARG A 259 6.21 16.41 25.68
N ILE A 260 5.29 16.47 24.71
CA ILE A 260 5.48 15.89 23.38
C ILE A 260 6.64 16.60 22.68
N PHE A 261 6.61 17.94 22.63
CA PHE A 261 7.69 18.72 22.01
C PHE A 261 9.04 18.46 22.68
N ALA A 262 9.11 18.48 24.01
CA ALA A 262 10.32 18.15 24.75
C ALA A 262 10.83 16.73 24.47
N THR A 263 9.92 15.76 24.28
CA THR A 263 10.29 14.38 23.89
C THR A 263 10.92 14.36 22.51
N MET A 264 10.33 15.04 21.53
CA MET A 264 10.87 15.15 20.18
C MET A 264 12.26 15.79 20.18
N MET A 265 12.41 16.92 20.87
CA MET A 265 13.69 17.62 21.03
C MET A 265 14.74 16.74 21.73
N GLY A 266 14.36 16.08 22.83
CA GLY A 266 15.28 15.23 23.61
C GLY A 266 15.75 14.00 22.83
N LEU A 267 14.90 13.37 22.01
CA LEU A 267 15.29 12.26 21.13
C LEU A 267 16.19 12.75 19.99
N SER A 268 15.92 13.93 19.46
CA SER A 268 16.70 14.55 18.37
C SER A 268 18.11 14.96 18.82
N ALA A 269 18.22 15.50 20.04
CA ALA A 269 19.48 16.01 20.60
C ALA A 269 20.40 14.95 21.20
N LYS A 270 19.99 13.67 21.25
CA LYS A 270 20.84 12.58 21.77
C LYS A 270 22.18 12.55 21.05
N ALA A 271 23.22 12.14 21.77
CA ALA A 271 24.51 11.81 21.15
C ALA A 271 24.30 10.72 20.07
N PRO A 272 25.06 10.75 18.97
CA PRO A 272 25.01 9.68 17.98
C PRO A 272 25.27 8.31 18.60
N GLU A 273 24.68 7.28 18.02
CA GLU A 273 24.98 5.92 18.41
C GLU A 273 26.46 5.58 18.16
N PRO A 274 27.07 4.68 18.96
CA PRO A 274 28.46 4.31 18.77
C PRO A 274 28.74 3.83 17.33
N GLY A 275 29.70 4.46 16.68
CA GLY A 275 30.08 4.14 15.29
C GLY A 275 29.35 4.98 14.23
N HIS A 276 28.46 5.87 14.63
CA HIS A 276 27.80 6.81 13.72
C HIS A 276 28.32 8.23 13.89
N ASP A 277 28.38 8.97 12.79
CA ASP A 277 28.66 10.40 12.80
C ASP A 277 27.40 11.20 13.22
N ARG A 278 27.60 12.47 13.51
CA ARG A 278 26.47 13.36 13.80
C ARG A 278 25.50 13.38 12.61
N PRO A 279 24.19 13.14 12.83
CA PRO A 279 23.23 13.12 11.74
C PRO A 279 23.16 14.47 11.03
N GLN A 280 23.19 14.45 9.69
CA GLN A 280 22.97 15.63 8.85
C GLN A 280 21.47 15.92 8.69
N LEU A 281 20.65 14.86 8.71
CA LEU A 281 19.21 14.91 8.63
C LEU A 281 18.57 14.31 9.88
N ILE A 282 17.67 15.05 10.49
CA ILE A 282 16.76 14.53 11.52
C ILE A 282 15.38 14.43 10.90
N LEU A 283 14.70 13.30 11.08
CA LEU A 283 13.37 13.06 10.50
C LEU A 283 12.35 12.82 11.60
N TRP A 284 11.31 13.65 11.64
CA TRP A 284 10.17 13.53 12.53
C TRP A 284 8.95 12.97 11.81
N PRO A 285 8.07 12.21 12.51
CA PRO A 285 6.89 11.59 11.91
C PRO A 285 5.80 12.62 11.53
N GLU A 286 4.70 12.13 10.99
CA GLU A 286 3.51 12.91 10.65
C GLU A 286 2.91 13.60 11.87
N THR A 287 2.54 14.89 11.69
CA THR A 287 1.97 15.71 12.77
C THR A 287 2.72 15.54 14.08
N SER A 288 4.03 15.69 14.03
CA SER A 288 4.97 15.38 15.12
C SER A 288 4.77 16.26 16.37
N VAL A 289 4.23 17.47 16.18
CA VAL A 289 3.91 18.41 17.26
C VAL A 289 2.43 18.77 17.25
N PRO A 290 1.76 18.81 18.43
CA PRO A 290 0.33 19.05 18.55
C PRO A 290 -0.01 20.55 18.66
N PHE A 291 0.64 21.39 17.85
CA PHE A 291 0.41 22.83 17.74
C PHE A 291 0.85 23.36 16.38
N LEU A 292 0.34 24.52 16.01
CA LEU A 292 0.81 25.28 14.87
C LEU A 292 2.06 26.07 15.26
N PHE A 293 3.07 26.12 14.38
CA PHE A 293 4.26 26.96 14.65
C PHE A 293 3.91 28.45 14.80
N THR A 294 2.81 28.89 14.22
CA THR A 294 2.27 30.26 14.42
C THR A 294 1.75 30.50 15.83
N GLU A 295 1.30 29.45 16.55
CA GLU A 295 0.86 29.53 17.95
C GLU A 295 2.02 29.44 18.96
N ARG A 296 3.18 28.91 18.50
CA ARG A 296 4.39 28.67 19.31
C ARG A 296 5.63 29.28 18.65
N PRO A 297 5.75 30.61 18.67
CA PRO A 297 6.85 31.30 18.00
C PRO A 297 8.23 30.97 18.60
N ASP A 298 8.28 30.41 19.81
CA ASP A 298 9.49 29.92 20.49
C ASP A 298 9.97 28.56 19.96
N ALA A 299 9.12 27.78 19.28
CA ALA A 299 9.45 26.42 18.86
C ALA A 299 10.51 26.39 17.74
N LEU A 300 10.38 27.25 16.73
CA LEU A 300 11.36 27.31 15.63
C LEU A 300 12.75 27.75 16.08
N PRO A 301 12.93 28.81 16.88
CA PRO A 301 14.22 29.13 17.48
C PRO A 301 14.81 27.98 18.31
N ALA A 302 13.99 27.32 19.14
CA ALA A 302 14.45 26.18 19.93
C ALA A 302 14.93 25.02 19.05
N ILE A 303 14.26 24.76 17.92
CA ILE A 303 14.72 23.78 16.92
C ILE A 303 16.06 24.21 16.32
N GLY A 304 16.20 25.48 15.93
CA GLY A 304 17.46 26.01 15.42
C GLY A 304 18.62 25.87 16.41
N GLU A 305 18.39 26.16 17.71
CA GLU A 305 19.39 25.96 18.77
C GLU A 305 19.77 24.48 18.97
N MET A 306 18.84 23.54 18.73
CA MET A 306 19.11 22.10 18.79
C MET A 306 19.93 21.63 17.61
N LEU A 307 19.65 22.15 16.42
CA LEU A 307 20.36 21.80 15.20
C LEU A 307 21.76 22.39 15.22
N GLY A 308 22.73 21.68 14.71
CA GLY A 308 24.08 22.21 14.50
C GLY A 308 24.30 22.61 13.05
N ASP A 309 25.46 23.23 12.82
CA ASP A 309 25.85 23.68 11.49
C ASP A 309 25.67 22.57 10.42
N GLY A 310 24.95 22.90 9.36
CA GLY A 310 24.68 22.00 8.24
C GLY A 310 23.69 20.88 8.53
N GLN A 311 23.06 20.84 9.71
CA GLN A 311 21.96 19.92 10.00
C GLN A 311 20.62 20.48 9.52
N MET A 312 19.71 19.58 9.18
CA MET A 312 18.36 19.89 8.78
C MET A 312 17.37 18.99 9.52
N LEU A 313 16.25 19.56 9.93
CA LEU A 313 15.09 18.80 10.40
C LEU A 313 14.05 18.75 9.28
N VAL A 314 13.59 17.54 8.94
CA VAL A 314 12.39 17.33 8.13
C VAL A 314 11.29 16.79 9.04
N ALA A 315 10.18 17.51 9.15
CA ALA A 315 9.11 17.22 10.11
C ALA A 315 7.74 17.20 9.47
N GLY A 316 6.91 16.21 9.83
CA GLY A 316 5.48 16.25 9.56
C GLY A 316 4.78 17.18 10.55
N VAL A 317 4.03 18.16 10.06
CA VAL A 317 3.35 19.19 10.86
C VAL A 317 1.98 19.53 10.28
N VAL A 318 1.17 20.21 11.08
CA VAL A 318 -0.02 20.91 10.56
C VAL A 318 0.37 22.33 10.19
N ARG A 319 0.02 22.76 8.98
CA ARG A 319 0.22 24.13 8.48
C ARG A 319 -1.13 24.82 8.30
N GLU A 320 -1.21 26.08 8.67
CA GLU A 320 -2.38 26.93 8.42
C GLU A 320 -2.08 27.94 7.31
N GLU A 321 -3.04 28.16 6.43
CA GLU A 321 -3.01 29.18 5.41
C GLU A 321 -4.29 30.02 5.45
N GLY A 322 -4.15 31.33 5.35
CA GLY A 322 -5.26 32.29 5.47
C GLY A 322 -5.33 32.89 6.85
N GLY A 323 -6.43 33.54 7.17
CA GLY A 323 -6.68 34.18 8.45
C GLY A 323 -8.18 34.42 8.65
N SER A 324 -8.55 34.98 9.79
CA SER A 324 -9.94 35.17 10.22
C SER A 324 -10.86 35.88 9.20
N ALA A 325 -10.29 36.64 8.27
CA ALA A 325 -11.06 37.35 7.24
C ALA A 325 -11.43 36.52 6.02
N THR A 326 -10.64 35.46 5.71
CA THR A 326 -10.81 34.62 4.50
C THR A 326 -11.18 33.17 4.82
N GLY A 327 -11.26 32.81 6.11
CA GLY A 327 -11.33 31.43 6.56
C GLY A 327 -9.96 30.75 6.53
N SER A 328 -9.61 30.04 7.60
CA SER A 328 -8.36 29.29 7.67
C SER A 328 -8.48 27.96 6.94
N ARG A 329 -7.43 27.59 6.19
CA ARG A 329 -7.24 26.26 5.61
C ARG A 329 -6.10 25.57 6.32
N TYR A 330 -6.31 24.31 6.67
CA TYR A 330 -5.30 23.49 7.33
C TYR A 330 -4.76 22.45 6.35
N TYR A 331 -3.44 22.26 6.37
CA TYR A 331 -2.75 21.29 5.55
C TYR A 331 -1.95 20.34 6.43
N ASN A 332 -2.00 19.06 6.11
CA ASN A 332 -1.05 18.08 6.63
C ASN A 332 0.22 18.19 5.77
N SER A 333 1.34 18.60 6.36
CA SER A 333 2.51 19.03 5.60
C SER A 333 3.79 18.39 6.11
N VAL A 334 4.78 18.28 5.23
CA VAL A 334 6.19 18.06 5.57
C VAL A 334 6.92 19.38 5.39
N VAL A 335 7.63 19.83 6.42
CA VAL A 335 8.46 21.02 6.38
C VAL A 335 9.94 20.67 6.56
N ALA A 336 10.82 21.41 5.88
CA ALA A 336 12.25 21.39 6.10
C ALA A 336 12.67 22.63 6.88
N ILE A 337 13.39 22.43 7.98
CA ILE A 337 13.85 23.48 8.90
C ILE A 337 15.38 23.42 8.96
N ASP A 338 16.02 24.55 8.71
CA ASP A 338 17.48 24.65 8.74
C ASP A 338 18.03 24.92 10.17
N GLU A 339 19.34 24.97 10.29
CA GLU A 339 20.04 25.23 11.55
C GLU A 339 19.78 26.63 12.17
N ARG A 340 19.11 27.53 11.45
CA ARG A 340 18.69 28.84 11.97
C ARG A 340 17.26 28.81 12.49
N GLY A 341 16.58 27.66 12.41
CA GLY A 341 15.18 27.52 12.73
C GLY A 341 14.25 28.14 11.68
N GLU A 342 14.73 28.32 10.43
CA GLU A 342 13.91 28.84 9.35
C GLU A 342 13.29 27.69 8.55
N ILE A 343 11.99 27.79 8.25
CA ILE A 343 11.34 26.85 7.33
C ILE A 343 11.80 27.21 5.91
N VAL A 344 12.65 26.36 5.33
CA VAL A 344 13.25 26.58 4.00
C VAL A 344 12.44 25.93 2.89
N ASP A 345 11.58 24.96 3.21
CA ASP A 345 10.69 24.30 2.24
C ASP A 345 9.47 23.68 2.93
N ALA A 346 8.36 23.53 2.21
CA ALA A 346 7.13 22.91 2.72
C ALA A 346 6.36 22.19 1.59
N VAL A 347 5.94 20.95 1.83
CA VAL A 347 5.17 20.15 0.89
C VAL A 347 3.90 19.65 1.56
N ASP A 348 2.75 20.04 1.04
CA ASP A 348 1.45 19.65 1.56
C ASP A 348 1.01 18.28 1.01
N LYS A 349 0.26 17.54 1.82
CA LYS A 349 -0.37 16.28 1.42
C LYS A 349 -1.31 16.50 0.26
N VAL A 350 -1.09 15.78 -0.83
CA VAL A 350 -1.89 15.91 -2.07
C VAL A 350 -3.07 14.93 -2.07
N HIS A 351 -2.85 13.71 -1.56
CA HIS A 351 -3.87 12.67 -1.56
C HIS A 351 -4.37 12.40 -0.14
N LEU A 352 -5.50 12.99 0.19
CA LEU A 352 -6.10 12.93 1.52
C LEU A 352 -6.80 11.59 1.76
N VAL A 353 -6.89 11.19 3.03
CA VAL A 353 -7.62 10.00 3.48
C VAL A 353 -9.12 10.29 3.47
N PRO A 354 -9.92 9.58 2.65
CA PRO A 354 -11.37 9.72 2.68
C PRO A 354 -11.95 9.35 4.05
N PHE A 355 -12.92 10.12 4.51
CA PHE A 355 -13.58 10.01 5.82
C PHE A 355 -12.69 10.30 7.04
N GLY A 356 -11.35 10.35 6.88
CA GLY A 356 -10.41 10.68 7.93
C GLY A 356 -9.98 12.15 7.89
N GLU A 357 -9.53 12.62 6.74
CA GLU A 357 -9.01 13.98 6.55
C GLU A 357 -10.00 14.90 5.83
N TYR A 358 -10.90 14.33 5.06
CA TYR A 358 -12.02 15.02 4.44
C TYR A 358 -13.24 14.11 4.33
N LEU A 359 -14.42 14.68 4.22
CA LEU A 359 -15.67 13.96 4.05
C LEU A 359 -16.04 13.91 2.56
N PRO A 360 -15.92 12.74 1.87
CA PRO A 360 -16.44 12.60 0.52
C PRO A 360 -17.94 12.86 0.51
N PHE A 361 -18.43 13.57 -0.53
CA PHE A 361 -19.86 13.95 -0.64
C PHE A 361 -20.38 14.78 0.55
N ALA A 362 -19.55 15.70 1.09
CA ALA A 362 -19.86 16.50 2.27
C ALA A 362 -21.24 17.17 2.20
N ASP A 363 -21.62 17.76 1.03
CA ASP A 363 -22.93 18.39 0.81
C ASP A 363 -24.11 17.41 0.95
N LEU A 364 -23.93 16.15 0.58
CA LEU A 364 -24.95 15.11 0.71
C LEU A 364 -25.04 14.61 2.15
N LEU A 365 -23.89 14.30 2.76
CA LEU A 365 -23.79 13.73 4.10
C LEU A 365 -24.18 14.77 5.17
N GLY A 366 -23.84 16.04 4.96
CA GLY A 366 -24.25 17.16 5.82
C GLY A 366 -25.79 17.31 5.91
N ARG A 367 -26.54 16.96 4.86
CA ARG A 367 -28.03 16.91 4.93
C ARG A 367 -28.57 15.88 5.91
N PHE A 368 -27.76 14.88 6.26
CA PHE A 368 -28.09 13.84 7.25
C PHE A 368 -27.43 14.11 8.62
N GLY A 369 -26.83 15.32 8.82
CA GLY A 369 -26.17 15.69 10.05
C GLY A 369 -24.79 15.02 10.25
N LEU A 370 -24.20 14.47 9.19
CA LEU A 370 -22.88 13.85 9.24
C LEU A 370 -21.84 14.85 8.72
N GLU A 371 -21.25 15.62 9.62
CA GLU A 371 -20.22 16.62 9.29
C GLU A 371 -18.80 16.07 9.49
N GLN A 372 -18.64 15.04 10.33
CA GLN A 372 -17.37 14.39 10.63
C GLN A 372 -17.60 12.92 10.98
N LEU A 373 -16.72 12.02 10.54
CA LEU A 373 -16.81 10.56 10.79
C LEU A 373 -15.58 9.98 11.50
N VAL A 374 -14.52 10.75 11.66
CA VAL A 374 -13.29 10.34 12.38
C VAL A 374 -12.80 11.45 13.28
N ALA A 375 -12.29 11.06 14.43
CA ALA A 375 -11.66 11.93 15.40
C ALA A 375 -10.54 12.77 14.78
N GLY A 376 -10.70 14.08 14.82
CA GLY A 376 -9.66 15.00 14.39
C GLY A 376 -10.11 16.44 14.56
N PRO A 377 -9.22 17.34 14.99
CA PRO A 377 -9.62 18.72 15.29
C PRO A 377 -9.93 19.55 14.04
N MET A 378 -9.61 19.03 12.81
CA MET A 378 -9.66 19.82 11.59
C MET A 378 -9.93 18.96 10.35
N THR A 379 -10.64 19.55 9.38
CA THR A 379 -10.69 19.06 8.00
C THR A 379 -9.48 19.63 7.25
N PHE A 380 -8.74 18.76 6.55
CA PHE A 380 -7.57 19.18 5.78
C PHE A 380 -7.94 19.56 4.35
N ALA A 381 -7.19 20.52 3.81
CA ALA A 381 -7.18 20.83 2.38
C ALA A 381 -6.06 20.03 1.69
N ALA A 382 -6.31 19.62 0.45
CA ALA A 382 -5.29 18.97 -0.36
C ALA A 382 -4.28 19.99 -0.91
N GLY A 383 -3.00 19.63 -0.90
CA GLY A 383 -1.96 20.37 -1.61
C GLY A 383 -2.18 20.31 -3.13
N ASN A 384 -1.68 21.33 -3.84
CA ASN A 384 -1.83 21.42 -5.29
C ASN A 384 -0.85 20.49 -6.03
N GLU A 385 0.38 20.38 -5.53
CA GLU A 385 1.44 19.59 -6.15
C GLU A 385 2.43 19.06 -5.09
N ARG A 386 3.16 18.03 -5.47
CA ARG A 386 4.28 17.50 -4.69
C ARG A 386 5.58 17.82 -5.42
N HIS A 387 6.57 18.32 -4.69
CA HIS A 387 7.91 18.58 -5.19
C HIS A 387 8.97 17.98 -4.28
N PRO A 388 10.18 17.71 -4.79
CA PRO A 388 11.26 17.20 -3.96
C PRO A 388 11.81 18.30 -3.05
N ILE A 389 12.06 17.93 -1.79
CA ILE A 389 12.80 18.76 -0.81
C ILE A 389 14.29 18.56 -1.03
N THR A 390 15.07 19.63 -0.98
CA THR A 390 16.54 19.58 -1.05
C THR A 390 17.09 19.40 0.37
N LEU A 391 17.74 18.26 0.60
CA LEU A 391 18.41 17.88 1.85
C LEU A 391 19.87 18.30 1.86
N PRO A 392 20.58 18.21 3.02
CA PRO A 392 22.02 18.41 3.09
C PRO A 392 22.78 17.64 2.01
N GLY A 393 23.84 18.25 1.49
CA GLY A 393 24.61 17.70 0.37
C GLY A 393 23.92 17.80 -1.00
N GLY A 394 22.81 18.57 -1.11
CA GLY A 394 22.07 18.75 -2.37
C GLY A 394 21.30 17.51 -2.81
N ILE A 395 20.96 16.60 -1.88
CA ILE A 395 20.21 15.39 -2.13
C ILE A 395 18.72 15.73 -2.23
N ARG A 396 18.05 15.27 -3.29
CA ARG A 396 16.63 15.52 -3.50
C ARG A 396 15.79 14.36 -2.96
N ALA A 397 14.92 14.66 -2.01
CA ALA A 397 14.00 13.71 -1.38
C ALA A 397 12.54 14.01 -1.74
N LEU A 398 11.79 13.01 -2.17
CA LEU A 398 10.37 13.16 -2.44
C LEU A 398 9.55 12.72 -1.21
N PRO A 399 8.85 13.67 -0.54
CA PRO A 399 8.08 13.37 0.66
C PRO A 399 6.70 12.79 0.32
N PHE A 400 6.29 11.80 1.13
CA PHE A 400 4.94 11.22 1.15
C PHE A 400 4.42 11.17 2.57
N ILE A 401 3.19 11.57 2.75
CA ILE A 401 2.56 11.63 4.07
C ILE A 401 1.60 10.44 4.21
N CYS A 402 1.92 9.53 5.14
CA CYS A 402 1.08 8.42 5.58
C CYS A 402 0.52 7.59 4.41
N TYR A 403 -0.78 7.63 4.23
CA TYR A 403 -1.58 6.91 3.23
C TYR A 403 -1.07 7.04 1.78
N GLU A 404 -0.42 8.13 1.43
CA GLU A 404 0.06 8.39 0.06
C GLU A 404 1.03 7.32 -0.46
N VAL A 405 1.81 6.68 0.44
CA VAL A 405 2.82 5.69 0.06
C VAL A 405 2.22 4.41 -0.52
N ILE A 406 0.93 4.14 -0.27
CA ILE A 406 0.28 2.93 -0.79
C ILE A 406 0.00 2.99 -2.30
N PHE A 407 -0.01 4.18 -2.91
CA PHE A 407 -0.35 4.40 -4.31
C PHE A 407 0.87 4.27 -5.23
N PRO A 408 0.99 3.19 -6.03
CA PRO A 408 2.15 3.00 -6.91
C PRO A 408 2.36 4.12 -7.93
N ASP A 409 1.26 4.62 -8.52
CA ASP A 409 1.32 5.68 -9.53
C ASP A 409 1.65 7.05 -8.91
N LEU A 410 1.34 7.26 -7.62
CA LEU A 410 1.67 8.47 -6.91
C LEU A 410 3.15 8.49 -6.49
N VAL A 411 3.67 7.32 -6.06
CA VAL A 411 5.08 7.15 -5.66
C VAL A 411 5.93 6.77 -6.88
N ALA A 412 5.84 7.57 -7.94
CA ALA A 412 6.66 7.39 -9.13
C ALA A 412 7.88 8.30 -9.04
N VAL A 413 9.03 7.74 -8.62
CA VAL A 413 10.30 8.45 -8.52
C VAL A 413 11.16 8.13 -9.73
N ASP A 414 11.51 9.14 -10.50
CA ASP A 414 12.49 9.03 -11.57
C ASP A 414 13.83 9.64 -11.12
N ALA A 415 14.93 9.14 -11.64
CA ALA A 415 16.28 9.58 -11.28
C ALA A 415 16.51 11.11 -11.43
N THR A 416 15.72 11.76 -12.29
CA THR A 416 15.75 13.20 -12.52
C THR A 416 14.91 13.98 -11.50
N SER A 417 14.00 13.34 -10.79
CA SER A 417 13.08 13.98 -9.84
C SER A 417 13.60 13.91 -8.39
N ALA A 418 13.97 12.73 -7.92
CA ALA A 418 14.46 12.52 -6.56
C ALA A 418 15.40 11.32 -6.45
N GLU A 419 16.19 11.28 -5.37
CA GLU A 419 17.21 10.27 -5.10
C GLU A 419 16.85 9.38 -3.91
N LEU A 420 15.84 9.80 -3.10
CA LEU A 420 15.28 9.01 -2.02
C LEU A 420 13.82 9.37 -1.77
N ILE A 421 13.13 8.50 -1.07
CA ILE A 421 11.76 8.68 -0.61
C ILE A 421 11.79 8.98 0.88
N VAL A 422 11.08 10.02 1.30
CA VAL A 422 10.76 10.28 2.71
C VAL A 422 9.30 9.95 2.94
N ASN A 423 9.00 9.11 3.93
CA ASN A 423 7.64 8.82 4.33
C ASN A 423 7.46 9.12 5.82
N VAL A 424 6.69 10.16 6.13
CA VAL A 424 6.26 10.49 7.49
C VAL A 424 4.86 9.95 7.72
N THR A 425 4.63 9.28 8.85
CA THR A 425 3.35 8.60 9.09
C THR A 425 2.94 8.58 10.55
N ASN A 426 1.64 8.39 10.78
CA ASN A 426 1.07 8.13 12.09
C ASN A 426 0.20 6.87 12.04
N ASP A 427 0.83 5.71 12.26
CA ASP A 427 0.15 4.41 12.18
C ASP A 427 -0.69 4.09 13.44
N ALA A 428 -0.72 4.99 14.44
CA ALA A 428 -1.55 4.83 15.65
C ALA A 428 -3.05 4.65 15.34
N TRP A 429 -3.51 5.19 14.20
CA TRP A 429 -4.87 5.00 13.69
C TRP A 429 -5.23 3.54 13.43
N PHE A 430 -4.25 2.69 13.20
CA PHE A 430 -4.45 1.28 12.86
C PHE A 430 -4.44 0.37 14.10
N GLY A 431 -3.99 0.89 15.25
CA GLY A 431 -3.89 0.13 16.50
C GLY A 431 -2.86 -1.03 16.43
N ASP A 432 -2.83 -1.85 17.47
CA ASP A 432 -2.01 -3.08 17.53
C ASP A 432 -2.66 -4.20 16.69
N THR A 433 -2.53 -4.08 15.39
CA THR A 433 -3.20 -4.90 14.38
C THR A 433 -2.25 -5.21 13.20
N PRO A 434 -2.68 -5.97 12.19
CA PRO A 434 -1.93 -6.14 10.94
C PRO A 434 -1.73 -4.84 10.12
N GLY A 435 -2.53 -3.79 10.36
CA GLY A 435 -2.51 -2.53 9.60
C GLY A 435 -1.12 -1.90 9.45
N PRO A 436 -0.38 -1.60 10.53
CA PRO A 436 0.96 -1.02 10.46
C PRO A 436 1.96 -1.86 9.66
N TYR A 437 1.90 -3.20 9.79
CA TYR A 437 2.77 -4.11 9.04
C TYR A 437 2.46 -4.11 7.54
N GLN A 438 1.17 -4.08 7.18
CA GLN A 438 0.72 -3.97 5.79
C GLN A 438 1.16 -2.64 5.19
N HIS A 439 1.00 -1.55 5.94
CA HIS A 439 1.41 -0.21 5.52
C HIS A 439 2.93 -0.14 5.31
N PHE A 440 3.72 -0.66 6.24
CA PHE A 440 5.17 -0.72 6.11
C PHE A 440 5.60 -1.57 4.90
N ARG A 441 4.99 -2.75 4.67
CA ARG A 441 5.28 -3.59 3.51
C ARG A 441 5.06 -2.86 2.20
N GLN A 442 4.00 -2.07 2.10
CA GLN A 442 3.72 -1.29 0.90
C GLN A 442 4.79 -0.21 0.70
N ALA A 443 5.19 0.49 1.77
CA ALA A 443 6.29 1.46 1.73
C ALA A 443 7.62 0.80 1.33
N GLN A 444 7.96 -0.35 1.92
CA GLN A 444 9.16 -1.13 1.59
C GLN A 444 9.23 -1.47 0.10
N ILE A 445 8.13 -1.90 -0.48
CA ILE A 445 8.06 -2.24 -1.91
C ILE A 445 8.21 -1.00 -2.78
N ARG A 446 7.80 0.20 -2.33
CA ARG A 446 8.06 1.45 -3.09
C ARG A 446 9.56 1.71 -3.26
N ALA A 447 10.40 1.41 -2.26
CA ALA A 447 11.86 1.53 -2.40
C ALA A 447 12.37 0.63 -3.53
N VAL A 448 11.95 -0.64 -3.55
CA VAL A 448 12.35 -1.61 -4.58
C VAL A 448 11.83 -1.24 -5.97
N GLU A 449 10.57 -0.84 -6.05
CA GLU A 449 9.92 -0.45 -7.30
C GLU A 449 10.61 0.74 -7.95
N ASN A 450 11.01 1.73 -7.16
CA ASN A 450 11.66 2.94 -7.65
C ASN A 450 13.20 2.82 -7.69
N GLY A 451 13.78 1.84 -7.00
CA GLY A 451 15.23 1.63 -6.94
C GLY A 451 15.98 2.72 -6.18
N VAL A 452 15.32 3.35 -5.19
CA VAL A 452 15.87 4.40 -4.33
C VAL A 452 15.65 4.06 -2.86
N PRO A 453 16.49 4.56 -1.93
CA PRO A 453 16.28 4.35 -0.50
C PRO A 453 14.95 4.96 -0.02
N LEU A 454 14.38 4.39 1.04
CA LEU A 454 13.24 4.93 1.77
C LEU A 454 13.63 5.23 3.20
N LEU A 455 13.36 6.47 3.64
CA LEU A 455 13.40 6.89 5.05
C LEU A 455 11.95 6.99 5.55
N ARG A 456 11.60 6.19 6.53
CA ARG A 456 10.25 6.21 7.10
C ARG A 456 10.30 6.55 8.59
N ALA A 457 9.68 7.66 8.95
CA ALA A 457 9.43 8.04 10.35
C ALA A 457 7.96 7.83 10.69
N ALA A 458 7.70 6.99 11.68
CA ALA A 458 6.37 6.72 12.21
C ALA A 458 6.24 7.26 13.64
N ASN A 459 5.04 7.67 14.03
CA ASN A 459 4.79 8.07 15.43
C ASN A 459 4.96 6.86 16.37
N ASN A 460 4.17 5.80 16.15
CA ASN A 460 4.21 4.56 16.93
C ASN A 460 4.17 3.30 16.04
N GLY A 461 4.21 3.47 14.71
CA GLY A 461 4.31 2.38 13.77
C GLY A 461 5.73 1.84 13.64
N ILE A 462 6.10 1.36 12.44
CA ILE A 462 7.45 0.91 12.13
C ILE A 462 8.21 2.06 11.46
N SER A 463 9.15 2.67 12.19
CA SER A 463 10.16 3.57 11.62
C SER A 463 11.30 2.73 11.07
N ALA A 464 11.79 3.05 9.86
CA ALA A 464 12.83 2.26 9.24
C ALA A 464 13.59 3.02 8.15
N VAL A 465 14.82 2.57 7.90
CA VAL A 465 15.56 2.83 6.68
C VAL A 465 15.54 1.56 5.82
N VAL A 466 15.09 1.70 4.57
CA VAL A 466 15.02 0.60 3.61
C VAL A 466 15.91 0.94 2.41
N ASP A 467 16.76 -0.01 2.03
CA ASP A 467 17.62 0.14 0.87
C ASP A 467 16.85 -0.02 -0.47
N PRO A 468 17.44 0.33 -1.63
CA PRO A 468 16.80 0.20 -2.93
C PRO A 468 16.44 -1.24 -3.33
N GLN A 469 16.88 -2.24 -2.59
CA GLN A 469 16.60 -3.66 -2.79
C GLN A 469 15.57 -4.20 -1.79
N GLY A 470 15.02 -3.34 -0.93
CA GLY A 470 14.01 -3.69 0.04
C GLY A 470 14.54 -4.33 1.33
N ARG A 471 15.85 -4.30 1.56
CA ARG A 471 16.42 -4.74 2.83
C ARG A 471 16.17 -3.66 3.87
N ILE A 472 15.77 -4.06 5.07
CA ILE A 472 15.69 -3.17 6.21
C ILE A 472 17.11 -3.01 6.74
N VAL A 473 17.63 -1.76 6.67
CA VAL A 473 18.96 -1.43 7.17
C VAL A 473 18.93 -1.32 8.68
N ASP A 474 17.95 -0.57 9.20
CA ASP A 474 17.65 -0.47 10.62
C ASP A 474 16.18 -0.10 10.82
N ALA A 475 15.60 -0.42 11.99
CA ALA A 475 14.18 -0.15 12.27
C ALA A 475 13.86 -0.09 13.77
N LEU A 476 12.83 0.67 14.11
CA LEU A 476 12.15 0.64 15.40
C LEU A 476 10.84 -0.15 15.28
N ALA A 477 10.60 -1.00 16.26
CA ALA A 477 9.36 -1.76 16.35
C ALA A 477 8.15 -0.86 16.64
N ILE A 478 6.95 -1.41 16.45
CA ILE A 478 5.69 -0.75 16.84
C ILE A 478 5.78 -0.37 18.32
N ASP A 479 5.30 0.81 18.67
CA ASP A 479 5.27 1.39 20.02
C ASP A 479 6.63 1.55 20.72
N ALA A 480 7.73 1.26 20.04
CA ALA A 480 9.05 1.58 20.55
C ALA A 480 9.28 3.09 20.57
N ARG A 481 9.75 3.63 21.70
CA ARG A 481 10.17 5.03 21.79
C ARG A 481 11.68 5.13 21.65
N GLY A 482 12.17 5.87 20.65
CA GLY A 482 13.61 6.01 20.43
C GLY A 482 13.95 6.79 19.17
N ALA A 483 15.21 6.70 18.83
CA ALA A 483 15.74 7.17 17.55
C ALA A 483 16.74 6.14 17.04
N ILE A 484 16.89 6.03 15.73
CA ILE A 484 17.92 5.25 15.05
C ILE A 484 18.80 6.17 14.23
N ASP A 485 20.11 5.91 14.22
CA ASP A 485 21.11 6.62 13.43
C ASP A 485 21.63 5.70 12.33
N VAL A 486 21.48 6.12 11.06
CA VAL A 486 21.84 5.31 9.91
C VAL A 486 22.60 6.15 8.88
N ARG A 487 23.72 5.62 8.39
CA ARG A 487 24.37 6.16 7.18
C ARG A 487 23.73 5.55 5.95
N VAL A 488 23.03 6.38 5.18
CA VAL A 488 22.27 5.99 3.99
C VAL A 488 23.09 6.26 2.73
N PRO A 489 23.54 5.23 2.01
CA PRO A 489 24.16 5.40 0.70
C PRO A 489 23.14 5.93 -0.30
N ILE A 490 23.45 7.05 -0.94
CA ILE A 490 22.58 7.63 -1.98
C ILE A 490 22.96 7.04 -3.32
N SER A 491 22.16 6.07 -3.75
CA SER A 491 22.35 5.39 -5.04
C SER A 491 21.01 5.15 -5.71
N ASN A 492 20.95 5.45 -7.00
CA ASN A 492 19.80 5.09 -7.82
C ASN A 492 20.07 3.74 -8.49
N GLN A 493 19.27 2.75 -8.13
CA GLN A 493 19.35 1.39 -8.65
C GLN A 493 18.12 1.02 -9.49
N ALA A 494 17.37 2.04 -9.97
CA ALA A 494 16.26 1.82 -10.87
C ALA A 494 16.73 1.09 -12.13
N ILE A 495 16.02 0.04 -12.52
CA ILE A 495 16.30 -0.77 -13.71
C ILE A 495 15.65 -0.12 -14.93
N VAL A 496 14.43 0.37 -14.75
CA VAL A 496 13.64 1.06 -15.77
C VAL A 496 12.95 2.27 -15.13
N SER A 497 12.59 3.26 -15.94
CA SER A 497 11.83 4.43 -15.47
C SER A 497 10.43 4.04 -14.99
N SER A 498 9.80 4.91 -14.22
CA SER A 498 8.42 4.74 -13.74
C SER A 498 7.44 4.56 -14.91
N GLY A 499 7.58 5.35 -15.97
CA GLY A 499 6.80 5.22 -17.19
C GLY A 499 6.99 3.86 -17.88
N GLN A 500 8.21 3.36 -17.95
CA GLN A 500 8.50 2.05 -18.54
C GLN A 500 7.92 0.91 -17.69
N ARG A 501 7.99 0.98 -16.36
CA ARG A 501 7.34 0.00 -15.47
C ARG A 501 5.85 -0.08 -15.72
N ARG A 502 5.19 1.08 -15.83
CA ARG A 502 3.75 1.15 -16.15
C ARG A 502 3.44 0.51 -17.50
N ILE A 503 4.22 0.81 -18.53
CA ILE A 503 4.08 0.19 -19.86
C ILE A 503 4.27 -1.33 -19.77
N ASN A 504 5.29 -1.82 -19.07
CA ASN A 504 5.54 -3.25 -18.89
C ASN A 504 4.37 -3.96 -18.20
N GLY A 505 3.84 -3.37 -17.11
CA GLY A 505 2.68 -3.90 -16.40
C GLY A 505 1.42 -3.95 -17.29
N MET A 506 1.14 -2.88 -18.02
CA MET A 506 0.02 -2.83 -18.98
C MET A 506 0.19 -3.84 -20.12
N LEU A 507 1.42 -4.04 -20.62
CA LEU A 507 1.73 -5.03 -21.63
C LEU A 507 1.48 -6.46 -21.14
N ILE A 508 1.90 -6.79 -19.91
CA ILE A 508 1.63 -8.09 -19.29
C ILE A 508 0.11 -8.31 -19.20
N MET A 509 -0.63 -7.33 -18.69
CA MET A 509 -2.09 -7.40 -18.60
C MET A 509 -2.73 -7.59 -19.99
N PHE A 510 -2.29 -6.84 -20.99
CA PHE A 510 -2.76 -6.97 -22.38
C PHE A 510 -2.48 -8.33 -22.98
N LEU A 511 -1.27 -8.88 -22.81
CA LEU A 511 -0.91 -10.19 -23.32
C LEU A 511 -1.76 -11.31 -22.71
N LEU A 512 -2.11 -11.21 -21.42
CA LEU A 512 -3.03 -12.14 -20.76
C LEU A 512 -4.45 -12.04 -21.34
N ALA A 513 -4.94 -10.83 -21.62
CA ALA A 513 -6.22 -10.61 -22.27
C ALA A 513 -6.26 -11.23 -23.68
N VAL A 514 -5.22 -11.00 -24.49
CA VAL A 514 -5.10 -11.54 -25.84
C VAL A 514 -5.04 -13.08 -25.80
N ALA A 515 -4.23 -13.66 -24.90
CA ALA A 515 -4.13 -15.11 -24.74
C ALA A 515 -5.49 -15.72 -24.35
N ALA A 516 -6.20 -15.12 -23.39
CA ALA A 516 -7.53 -15.55 -22.98
C ALA A 516 -8.54 -15.48 -24.14
N CYS A 517 -8.54 -14.37 -24.89
CA CYS A 517 -9.42 -14.17 -26.03
C CYS A 517 -9.18 -15.21 -27.15
N ILE A 518 -7.92 -15.40 -27.54
CA ILE A 518 -7.55 -16.38 -28.60
C ILE A 518 -8.00 -17.79 -28.20
N LEU A 519 -7.76 -18.19 -26.94
CA LEU A 519 -8.11 -19.53 -26.47
C LEU A 519 -9.64 -19.71 -26.34
N ASN A 520 -10.37 -18.66 -25.93
CA ASN A 520 -11.83 -18.68 -25.92
C ASN A 520 -12.41 -18.82 -27.34
N VAL A 521 -11.92 -18.03 -28.31
CA VAL A 521 -12.37 -18.11 -29.71
C VAL A 521 -12.08 -19.47 -30.31
N ARG A 522 -10.86 -20.00 -30.11
CA ARG A 522 -10.50 -21.36 -30.60
C ARG A 522 -11.41 -22.43 -30.02
N GLN A 523 -11.79 -22.33 -28.76
CA GLN A 523 -12.73 -23.30 -28.15
C GLN A 523 -14.11 -23.20 -28.79
N ARG A 524 -14.63 -22.00 -29.03
CA ARG A 524 -15.95 -21.79 -29.67
C ARG A 524 -15.96 -22.34 -31.10
N LEU A 525 -14.89 -22.11 -31.90
CA LEU A 525 -14.76 -22.65 -33.26
C LEU A 525 -14.65 -24.17 -33.34
N ARG A 526 -14.20 -24.83 -32.26
CA ARG A 526 -14.15 -26.30 -32.17
C ARG A 526 -15.44 -26.94 -31.69
N ALA A 527 -16.33 -26.16 -31.07
CA ALA A 527 -17.61 -26.62 -30.55
C ALA A 527 -18.76 -26.48 -31.55
N ASN A 528 -18.56 -25.63 -32.58
CA ASN A 528 -19.40 -25.52 -33.77
C ASN A 528 -18.86 -26.45 -34.87
#